data_13b7596f37a8b35c91e4d8953ecbaf97
#
_entry.id   13b7596f37a8b35c91e4d8953ecbaf97
#
_cell.length_a   1.000
_cell.length_b   1.000
_cell.length_c   1.000
_cell.angle_alpha   90.00
_cell.angle_beta   90.00
_cell.angle_gamma   90.00
#
_symmetry.space_group_name_H-M   'P 1'
#
loop_
_entity.id
_entity.type
_entity.pdbx_description
1 polymer ?
#
loop_
_entity_poly.entity_id
_entity_poly.type
_entity_poly.pdbx_seq_one_letter_code
_entity_poly.pdbx_strand_id
1 'polypeptide(L)'
;AIITVPSYGWGKKVHAAIAHIAEQHLTPKAKKTVDQILEGKTMAYYASWPDYYRNEMKVEVTDANGVKSMKGIPHTFKTDENRVPLRIHRGEALHFICESIETLEDWKNVDDSTRLAAMQLLIHLVGDIHCPAHYKIHDGTGIGGYYGKFDVTYWGQKTNMHAVWDDKIANNLSYGGVL
;
A
#
# COMPACT_ATOMS: atom_id res chain seq x y z
N ALA A 1 -9.17 8.90 26.07
CA ALA A 1 -7.93 8.77 25.31
C ALA A 1 -8.30 8.35 23.90
N ILE A 2 -8.12 9.24 22.92
CA ILE A 2 -8.29 8.92 21.50
C ILE A 2 -7.03 8.19 21.10
N ILE A 3 -7.13 6.90 20.86
CA ILE A 3 -6.05 6.11 20.26
C ILE A 3 -5.98 6.56 18.80
N THR A 4 -5.07 7.45 18.48
CA THR A 4 -4.71 7.76 17.11
C THR A 4 -3.91 6.58 16.58
N VAL A 5 -4.56 5.69 15.84
CA VAL A 5 -3.86 4.70 15.02
C VAL A 5 -3.12 5.50 13.95
N PRO A 6 -1.79 5.40 13.84
CA PRO A 6 -1.08 6.07 12.76
C PRO A 6 -1.57 5.49 11.43
N SER A 7 -2.21 6.33 10.61
CA SER A 7 -2.57 5.99 9.24
C SER A 7 -1.29 5.98 8.42
N TYR A 8 -1.04 4.88 7.75
CA TYR A 8 0.10 4.69 6.86
C TYR A 8 -0.43 4.22 5.51
N GLY A 9 -0.48 5.10 4.55
CA GLY A 9 -1.05 4.87 3.25
C GLY A 9 -2.41 5.54 3.07
N TRP A 10 -3.01 5.36 1.92
CA TRP A 10 -4.39 5.75 1.73
C TRP A 10 -5.28 5.21 2.85
N GLY A 11 -6.10 6.02 3.48
CA GLY A 11 -7.06 5.56 4.46
C GLY A 11 -7.96 4.44 3.89
N LYS A 12 -8.54 3.63 4.77
CA LYS A 12 -9.36 2.46 4.42
C LYS A 12 -10.34 2.69 3.27
N LYS A 13 -11.01 3.86 3.24
CA LYS A 13 -11.99 4.19 2.21
C LYS A 13 -11.37 4.30 0.82
N VAL A 14 -10.19 4.92 0.71
CA VAL A 14 -9.53 5.11 -0.58
C VAL A 14 -8.95 3.80 -1.08
N HIS A 15 -8.31 3.02 -0.21
CA HIS A 15 -7.87 1.67 -0.57
C HIS A 15 -9.02 0.82 -1.09
N ALA A 16 -10.16 0.82 -0.38
CA ALA A 16 -11.34 0.07 -0.80
C ALA A 16 -11.89 0.57 -2.15
N ALA A 17 -11.92 1.89 -2.37
CA ALA A 17 -12.38 2.46 -3.63
C ALA A 17 -11.47 2.11 -4.82
N ILE A 18 -10.14 2.22 -4.66
CA ILE A 18 -9.17 1.85 -5.69
C ILE A 18 -9.32 0.36 -6.04
N ALA A 19 -9.37 -0.50 -5.03
CA ALA A 19 -9.53 -1.93 -5.22
C ALA A 19 -10.86 -2.30 -5.89
N HIS A 20 -11.95 -1.63 -5.52
CA HIS A 20 -13.26 -1.82 -6.14
C HIS A 20 -13.25 -1.43 -7.63
N ILE A 21 -12.67 -0.27 -7.96
CA ILE A 21 -12.52 0.15 -9.37
C ILE A 21 -11.69 -0.87 -10.14
N ALA A 22 -10.55 -1.30 -9.61
CA ALA A 22 -9.71 -2.30 -10.25
C ALA A 22 -10.46 -3.61 -10.48
N GLU A 23 -11.24 -4.06 -9.51
CA GLU A 23 -12.05 -5.29 -9.60
C GLU A 23 -13.07 -5.22 -10.74
N GLN A 24 -13.69 -4.05 -10.97
CA GLN A 24 -14.65 -3.84 -12.08
C GLN A 24 -14.00 -3.90 -13.47
N HIS A 25 -12.70 -3.67 -13.55
CA HIS A 25 -11.96 -3.70 -14.83
C HIS A 25 -11.27 -5.05 -15.10
N LEU A 26 -11.44 -6.04 -14.24
CA LEU A 26 -10.91 -7.37 -14.46
C LEU A 26 -11.61 -8.06 -15.64
N THR A 27 -10.84 -8.77 -16.46
CA THR A 27 -11.44 -9.68 -17.45
C THR A 27 -12.19 -10.80 -16.71
N PRO A 28 -13.19 -11.46 -17.33
CA PRO A 28 -13.90 -12.58 -16.70
C PRO A 28 -12.97 -13.71 -16.22
N LYS A 29 -11.89 -13.96 -16.98
CA LYS A 29 -10.87 -14.96 -16.62
C LYS A 29 -10.10 -14.52 -15.35
N ALA A 30 -9.64 -13.28 -15.32
CA ALA A 30 -8.92 -12.73 -14.16
C ALA A 30 -9.82 -12.67 -12.93
N LYS A 31 -11.08 -12.20 -13.08
CA LYS A 31 -12.06 -12.17 -11.98
C LYS A 31 -12.25 -13.54 -11.35
N LYS A 32 -12.44 -14.58 -12.16
CA LYS A 32 -12.59 -15.95 -11.66
C LYS A 32 -11.38 -16.40 -10.84
N THR A 33 -10.16 -16.08 -11.29
CA THR A 33 -8.93 -16.44 -10.58
C THR A 33 -8.80 -15.64 -9.27
N VAL A 34 -9.08 -14.34 -9.30
CA VAL A 34 -9.08 -13.48 -8.12
C VAL A 34 -10.08 -13.97 -7.08
N ASP A 35 -11.31 -14.31 -7.49
CA ASP A 35 -12.34 -14.84 -6.59
C ASP A 35 -11.92 -16.16 -5.91
N GLN A 36 -11.21 -17.02 -6.65
CA GLN A 36 -10.65 -18.25 -6.06
C GLN A 36 -9.58 -17.95 -5.02
N ILE A 37 -8.65 -17.05 -5.31
CA ILE A 37 -7.55 -16.69 -4.40
C ILE A 37 -8.09 -15.97 -3.16
N LEU A 38 -9.06 -15.07 -3.33
CA LEU A 38 -9.66 -14.30 -2.25
C LEU A 38 -10.80 -15.04 -1.51
N GLU A 39 -11.01 -16.33 -1.81
CA GLU A 39 -12.01 -17.16 -1.15
C GLU A 39 -13.42 -16.55 -1.15
N GLY A 40 -13.78 -15.91 -2.28
CA GLY A 40 -15.08 -15.26 -2.47
C GLY A 40 -15.22 -13.90 -1.77
N LYS A 41 -14.17 -13.37 -1.16
CA LYS A 41 -14.15 -11.98 -0.68
C LYS A 41 -13.79 -11.04 -1.82
N THR A 42 -14.20 -9.78 -1.71
CA THR A 42 -13.87 -8.73 -2.69
C THR A 42 -12.42 -8.24 -2.54
N MET A 43 -11.87 -7.66 -3.59
CA MET A 43 -10.59 -6.96 -3.48
C MET A 43 -10.67 -5.81 -2.47
N ALA A 44 -11.81 -5.10 -2.41
CA ALA A 44 -12.05 -4.03 -1.44
C ALA A 44 -12.01 -4.51 0.02
N TYR A 45 -12.43 -5.75 0.30
CA TYR A 45 -12.37 -6.35 1.64
C TYR A 45 -10.93 -6.45 2.15
N TYR A 46 -9.99 -6.82 1.28
CA TYR A 46 -8.58 -7.01 1.65
C TYR A 46 -7.71 -5.76 1.45
N ALA A 47 -8.24 -4.71 0.84
CA ALA A 47 -7.46 -3.57 0.39
C ALA A 47 -6.64 -2.86 1.49
N SER A 48 -7.10 -2.88 2.74
CA SER A 48 -6.37 -2.29 3.90
C SER A 48 -5.83 -3.35 4.86
N TRP A 49 -5.86 -4.63 4.46
CA TRP A 49 -5.49 -5.73 5.34
C TRP A 49 -4.04 -5.64 5.84
N PRO A 50 -3.03 -5.32 5.01
CA PRO A 50 -1.64 -5.16 5.45
C PRO A 50 -1.43 -4.07 6.49
N ASP A 51 -2.22 -2.99 6.48
CA ASP A 51 -2.17 -1.93 7.49
C ASP A 51 -2.65 -2.42 8.86
N TYR A 52 -3.74 -3.19 8.89
CA TYR A 52 -4.28 -3.72 10.15
C TYR A 52 -3.37 -4.76 10.79
N TYR A 53 -2.74 -5.60 9.99
CA TYR A 53 -1.90 -6.70 10.44
C TYR A 53 -0.40 -6.43 10.31
N ARG A 54 0.00 -5.13 10.22
CA ARG A 54 1.41 -4.78 9.99
C ARG A 54 2.36 -5.20 11.12
N ASN A 55 1.85 -5.42 12.33
CA ASN A 55 2.66 -5.92 13.45
C ASN A 55 2.90 -7.42 13.35
N GLU A 56 1.96 -8.14 12.78
CA GLU A 56 2.00 -9.59 12.55
C GLU A 56 2.65 -9.93 11.21
N MET A 57 2.37 -9.14 10.18
CA MET A 57 2.95 -9.29 8.85
C MET A 57 4.31 -8.60 8.77
N LYS A 58 5.34 -9.30 9.27
CA LYS A 58 6.71 -8.83 9.11
C LYS A 58 7.38 -9.54 7.95
N VAL A 59 8.13 -8.77 7.18
CA VAL A 59 8.93 -9.25 6.06
C VAL A 59 10.40 -9.00 6.32
N GLU A 60 11.27 -9.83 5.78
CA GLU A 60 12.69 -9.55 5.77
C GLU A 60 12.95 -8.40 4.80
N VAL A 61 13.44 -7.29 5.30
CA VAL A 61 13.90 -6.16 4.51
C VAL A 61 15.41 -6.08 4.55
N THR A 62 16.01 -5.62 3.45
CA THR A 62 17.45 -5.36 3.36
C THR A 62 17.64 -3.86 3.16
N ASP A 63 18.42 -3.22 4.01
CA ASP A 63 18.72 -1.79 3.86
C ASP A 63 19.79 -1.52 2.79
N ALA A 64 20.09 -0.24 2.55
CA ALA A 64 21.07 0.18 1.56
C ALA A 64 22.52 -0.34 1.85
N ASN A 65 22.80 -0.75 3.09
CA ASN A 65 24.07 -1.31 3.50
C ASN A 65 24.09 -2.85 3.47
N GLY A 66 23.03 -3.49 2.99
CA GLY A 66 22.88 -4.93 2.94
C GLY A 66 22.49 -5.58 4.28
N VAL A 67 22.14 -4.79 5.30
CA VAL A 67 21.74 -5.30 6.61
C VAL A 67 20.30 -5.79 6.56
N LYS A 68 20.10 -7.06 6.93
CA LYS A 68 18.78 -7.68 6.98
C LYS A 68 18.10 -7.48 8.33
N SER A 69 16.82 -7.20 8.33
CA SER A 69 16.00 -7.05 9.54
C SER A 69 14.53 -7.37 9.26
N MET A 70 13.83 -7.88 10.27
CA MET A 70 12.37 -8.09 10.18
C MET A 70 11.65 -6.77 10.49
N LYS A 71 10.91 -6.26 9.52
CA LYS A 71 10.13 -5.01 9.66
C LYS A 71 8.72 -5.21 9.10
N GLY A 72 7.82 -4.28 9.44
CA GLY A 72 6.55 -4.19 8.74
C GLY A 72 6.77 -3.95 7.25
N ILE A 73 5.80 -4.34 6.45
CA ILE A 73 5.84 -4.20 4.98
C ILE A 73 6.12 -2.74 4.61
N PRO A 74 7.07 -2.47 3.71
CA PRO A 74 7.32 -1.12 3.22
C PRO A 74 6.18 -0.64 2.33
N HIS A 75 5.61 0.52 2.67
CA HIS A 75 4.51 1.15 1.91
C HIS A 75 4.98 2.23 0.95
N THR A 76 6.24 2.61 1.00
CA THR A 76 6.82 3.69 0.20
C THR A 76 7.80 3.15 -0.81
N PHE A 77 8.00 3.91 -1.89
CA PHE A 77 9.04 3.60 -2.87
C PHE A 77 9.94 4.81 -3.12
N LYS A 78 11.16 4.54 -3.50
CA LYS A 78 12.16 5.52 -3.90
C LYS A 78 12.35 5.56 -5.40
N THR A 79 12.85 6.71 -5.87
CA THR A 79 13.34 6.84 -7.23
C THR A 79 14.83 7.15 -7.25
N ASP A 80 15.44 6.93 -8.41
CA ASP A 80 16.77 7.45 -8.71
C ASP A 80 16.74 8.95 -9.02
N GLU A 81 17.88 9.52 -9.40
CA GLU A 81 18.04 10.92 -9.80
C GLU A 81 17.20 11.32 -11.02
N ASN A 82 16.87 10.36 -11.89
CA ASN A 82 16.02 10.55 -13.06
C ASN A 82 14.54 10.33 -12.76
N ARG A 83 14.16 10.16 -11.49
CA ARG A 83 12.81 9.85 -11.00
C ARG A 83 12.29 8.49 -11.46
N VAL A 84 13.18 7.56 -11.81
CA VAL A 84 12.81 6.17 -12.14
C VAL A 84 12.66 5.39 -10.83
N PRO A 85 11.54 4.67 -10.62
CA PRO A 85 11.34 3.87 -9.42
C PRO A 85 12.42 2.81 -9.23
N LEU A 86 12.93 2.71 -8.01
CA LEU A 86 13.95 1.72 -7.65
C LEU A 86 13.29 0.42 -7.18
N ARG A 87 13.67 -0.68 -7.81
CA ARG A 87 13.22 -2.04 -7.44
C ARG A 87 14.23 -2.78 -6.55
N ILE A 88 15.39 -2.19 -6.30
CA ILE A 88 16.63 -2.90 -5.95
C ILE A 88 16.64 -3.47 -4.52
N HIS A 89 15.83 -2.98 -3.60
CA HIS A 89 15.91 -3.33 -2.19
C HIS A 89 14.62 -3.90 -1.64
N ARG A 90 14.68 -4.98 -0.86
CA ARG A 90 13.54 -5.48 -0.06
C ARG A 90 13.02 -4.46 0.99
N GLY A 91 13.51 -3.25 0.99
CA GLY A 91 13.05 -2.13 1.81
C GLY A 91 12.05 -1.20 1.12
N GLU A 92 11.61 -1.52 -0.11
CA GLU A 92 10.76 -0.66 -0.92
C GLU A 92 9.48 -1.40 -1.35
N ALA A 93 8.33 -0.69 -1.36
CA ALA A 93 7.03 -1.27 -1.75
C ALA A 93 7.08 -1.94 -3.13
N LEU A 94 7.77 -1.33 -4.09
CA LEU A 94 7.87 -1.84 -5.45
C LEU A 94 8.51 -3.24 -5.52
N HIS A 95 9.46 -3.56 -4.63
CA HIS A 95 10.03 -4.90 -4.54
C HIS A 95 8.95 -5.94 -4.24
N PHE A 96 8.12 -5.67 -3.23
CA PHE A 96 7.04 -6.59 -2.81
C PHE A 96 5.89 -6.66 -3.82
N ILE A 97 5.62 -5.60 -4.57
CA ILE A 97 4.68 -5.64 -5.71
C ILE A 97 5.18 -6.64 -6.75
N CYS A 98 6.44 -6.54 -7.15
CA CYS A 98 7.03 -7.44 -8.16
C CYS A 98 7.08 -8.89 -7.65
N GLU A 99 7.51 -9.13 -6.41
CA GLU A 99 7.52 -10.46 -5.79
C GLU A 99 6.11 -11.08 -5.73
N SER A 100 5.10 -10.26 -5.41
CA SER A 100 3.70 -10.69 -5.42
C SER A 100 3.21 -11.06 -6.83
N ILE A 101 3.58 -10.29 -7.85
CA ILE A 101 3.25 -10.62 -9.25
C ILE A 101 3.91 -11.94 -9.65
N GLU A 102 5.21 -12.11 -9.41
CA GLU A 102 5.95 -13.34 -9.70
C GLU A 102 5.32 -14.57 -9.01
N THR A 103 4.92 -14.44 -7.75
CA THR A 103 4.20 -15.49 -7.01
C THR A 103 2.84 -15.82 -7.65
N LEU A 104 2.10 -14.80 -8.07
CA LEU A 104 0.76 -14.97 -8.65
C LEU A 104 0.78 -15.43 -10.11
N GLU A 105 1.87 -15.25 -10.86
CA GLU A 105 2.05 -15.87 -12.18
C GLU A 105 2.03 -17.39 -12.08
N ASP A 106 2.56 -17.95 -11.00
CA ASP A 106 2.57 -19.39 -10.72
C ASP A 106 1.59 -19.81 -9.60
N TRP A 107 0.49 -19.07 -9.47
CA TRP A 107 -0.46 -19.21 -8.36
C TRP A 107 -1.01 -20.63 -8.12
N LYS A 108 -0.97 -21.49 -9.12
CA LYS A 108 -1.45 -22.87 -8.99
C LYS A 108 -0.46 -23.80 -8.27
N ASN A 109 0.81 -23.46 -8.29
CA ASN A 109 1.90 -24.26 -7.74
C ASN A 109 2.37 -23.77 -6.37
N VAL A 110 1.80 -22.66 -5.88
CA VAL A 110 2.04 -22.16 -4.52
C VAL A 110 0.86 -22.52 -3.62
N ASP A 111 1.09 -22.65 -2.32
CA ASP A 111 0.06 -22.94 -1.34
C ASP A 111 -0.96 -21.80 -1.18
N ASP A 112 -2.13 -22.10 -0.63
CA ASP A 112 -3.24 -21.16 -0.51
C ASP A 112 -2.87 -19.92 0.31
N SER A 113 -2.12 -20.08 1.38
CA SER A 113 -1.73 -18.98 2.25
C SER A 113 -0.75 -18.03 1.56
N THR A 114 0.22 -18.57 0.81
CA THR A 114 1.20 -17.79 0.05
C THR A 114 0.53 -16.99 -1.06
N ARG A 115 -0.37 -17.60 -1.84
CA ARG A 115 -1.06 -16.87 -2.91
C ARG A 115 -2.05 -15.84 -2.38
N LEU A 116 -2.73 -16.11 -1.26
CA LEU A 116 -3.60 -15.13 -0.61
C LEU A 116 -2.79 -13.93 -0.11
N ALA A 117 -1.68 -14.17 0.57
CA ALA A 117 -0.79 -13.11 1.05
C ALA A 117 -0.23 -12.26 -0.10
N ALA A 118 0.22 -12.89 -1.19
CA ALA A 118 0.69 -12.19 -2.38
C ALA A 118 -0.41 -11.31 -3.00
N MET A 119 -1.65 -11.80 -3.10
CA MET A 119 -2.78 -11.03 -3.61
C MET A 119 -3.13 -9.85 -2.70
N GLN A 120 -3.14 -10.05 -1.38
CA GLN A 120 -3.40 -8.99 -0.40
C GLN A 120 -2.35 -7.88 -0.48
N LEU A 121 -1.06 -8.25 -0.57
CA LEU A 121 0.05 -7.31 -0.75
C LEU A 121 -0.07 -6.54 -2.05
N LEU A 122 -0.35 -7.23 -3.15
CA LEU A 122 -0.49 -6.60 -4.46
C LEU A 122 -1.63 -5.57 -4.47
N ILE A 123 -2.82 -5.93 -3.98
CA ILE A 123 -3.98 -5.03 -3.91
C ILE A 123 -3.64 -3.78 -3.09
N HIS A 124 -3.02 -3.94 -1.93
CA HIS A 124 -2.71 -2.84 -1.02
C HIS A 124 -1.61 -1.93 -1.56
N LEU A 125 -0.46 -2.52 -1.90
CA LEU A 125 0.72 -1.76 -2.30
C LEU A 125 0.56 -1.05 -3.65
N VAL A 126 -0.21 -1.61 -4.58
CA VAL A 126 -0.58 -0.89 -5.81
C VAL A 126 -1.44 0.32 -5.47
N GLY A 127 -2.34 0.24 -4.50
CA GLY A 127 -3.04 1.41 -3.97
C GLY A 127 -2.07 2.46 -3.42
N ASP A 128 -1.12 2.03 -2.59
CA ASP A 128 -0.13 2.90 -1.95
C ASP A 128 0.74 3.67 -2.94
N ILE A 129 1.22 3.03 -4.01
CA ILE A 129 2.08 3.72 -4.99
C ILE A 129 1.36 4.81 -5.79
N HIS A 130 0.03 4.88 -5.71
CA HIS A 130 -0.76 5.99 -6.26
C HIS A 130 -0.91 7.15 -5.28
N CYS A 131 -0.45 7.02 -4.04
CA CYS A 131 -0.46 8.09 -3.05
C CYS A 131 0.82 8.94 -3.15
N PRO A 132 0.72 10.26 -3.37
CA PRO A 132 1.90 11.14 -3.35
C PRO A 132 2.69 11.08 -2.05
N ALA A 133 2.03 10.74 -0.93
CA ALA A 133 2.67 10.59 0.37
C ALA A 133 3.61 9.36 0.46
N HIS A 134 3.51 8.42 -0.48
CA HIS A 134 4.34 7.21 -0.52
C HIS A 134 5.51 7.30 -1.50
N TYR A 135 5.67 8.45 -2.14
CA TYR A 135 6.74 8.71 -3.08
C TYR A 135 7.90 9.45 -2.41
N LYS A 136 9.11 8.89 -2.50
CA LYS A 136 10.36 9.50 -2.03
C LYS A 136 11.27 9.79 -3.21
N ILE A 137 11.73 11.03 -3.32
CA ILE A 137 12.76 11.39 -4.28
C ILE A 137 14.12 10.85 -3.78
N HIS A 138 15.06 10.59 -4.68
CA HIS A 138 16.37 10.02 -4.38
C HIS A 138 17.14 10.76 -3.27
N ASP A 139 16.99 12.09 -3.21
CA ASP A 139 17.61 12.96 -2.20
C ASP A 139 16.89 12.94 -0.84
N GLY A 140 15.84 12.12 -0.68
CA GLY A 140 15.03 12.02 0.52
C GLY A 140 13.91 13.05 0.62
N THR A 141 13.76 13.95 -0.36
CA THR A 141 12.64 14.89 -0.44
C THR A 141 11.35 14.22 -0.96
N GLY A 142 10.30 15.00 -1.18
CA GLY A 142 8.99 14.49 -1.55
C GLY A 142 8.09 14.27 -0.34
N ILE A 143 6.77 14.14 -0.57
CA ILE A 143 5.78 14.00 0.50
C ILE A 143 5.97 12.68 1.27
N GLY A 144 6.39 11.61 0.61
CA GLY A 144 6.73 10.33 1.25
C GLY A 144 8.08 10.33 1.97
N GLY A 145 8.90 11.34 1.76
CA GLY A 145 10.19 11.54 2.40
C GLY A 145 10.15 12.63 3.45
N TYR A 146 11.12 13.55 3.36
CA TYR A 146 11.32 14.61 4.33
C TYR A 146 10.11 15.57 4.44
N TYR A 147 9.53 15.98 3.30
CA TYR A 147 8.39 16.92 3.30
C TYR A 147 7.11 16.35 3.92
N GLY A 148 6.92 15.05 3.93
CA GLY A 148 5.77 14.44 4.59
C GLY A 148 5.73 14.58 6.11
N LYS A 149 6.88 14.89 6.70
CA LYS A 149 7.04 15.05 8.16
C LYS A 149 6.78 16.45 8.66
N PHE A 150 6.61 17.44 7.76
CA PHE A 150 6.31 18.80 8.18
C PHE A 150 4.93 18.90 8.81
N ASP A 151 4.89 19.59 9.95
CA ASP A 151 3.65 19.95 10.62
C ASP A 151 2.86 20.93 9.77
N VAL A 152 1.59 20.64 9.61
CA VAL A 152 0.63 21.50 8.92
C VAL A 152 -0.63 21.62 9.76
N THR A 153 -1.40 22.69 9.52
CA THR A 153 -2.73 22.82 10.10
C THR A 153 -3.77 22.51 9.03
N TYR A 154 -4.57 21.49 9.24
CA TYR A 154 -5.66 21.10 8.35
C TYR A 154 -6.98 21.24 9.10
N TRP A 155 -7.83 22.17 8.66
CA TRP A 155 -9.09 22.53 9.32
C TRP A 155 -8.93 22.80 10.83
N GLY A 156 -7.92 23.60 11.20
CA GLY A 156 -7.63 23.97 12.58
C GLY A 156 -6.94 22.88 13.44
N GLN A 157 -6.71 21.70 12.89
CA GLN A 157 -6.02 20.60 13.60
C GLN A 157 -4.55 20.49 13.16
N LYS A 158 -3.65 20.41 14.11
CA LYS A 158 -2.24 20.12 13.84
C LYS A 158 -2.10 18.68 13.34
N THR A 159 -1.36 18.51 12.27
CA THR A 159 -1.10 17.22 11.63
C THR A 159 0.17 17.33 10.78
N ASN A 160 0.48 16.36 9.95
CA ASN A 160 1.56 16.44 8.97
C ASN A 160 1.03 16.24 7.54
N MET A 161 1.81 16.63 6.56
CA MET A 161 1.41 16.58 5.15
C MET A 161 1.11 15.15 4.68
N HIS A 162 1.85 14.16 5.18
CA HIS A 162 1.62 12.75 4.88
C HIS A 162 0.20 12.33 5.30
N ALA A 163 -0.18 12.60 6.56
CA ALA A 163 -1.52 12.27 7.06
C ALA A 163 -2.65 13.07 6.37
N VAL A 164 -2.37 14.26 5.84
CA VAL A 164 -3.35 15.02 5.04
C VAL A 164 -3.69 14.25 3.76
N TRP A 165 -2.69 13.77 3.03
CA TRP A 165 -2.89 13.01 1.81
C TRP A 165 -3.52 11.64 2.08
N ASP A 166 -3.00 10.91 3.05
CA ASP A 166 -3.40 9.54 3.30
C ASP A 166 -4.83 9.39 3.79
N ASP A 167 -5.25 10.30 4.66
CA ASP A 167 -6.48 10.08 5.42
C ASP A 167 -7.42 11.29 5.41
N LYS A 168 -6.89 12.50 5.68
CA LYS A 168 -7.76 13.64 6.00
C LYS A 168 -8.52 14.18 4.79
N ILE A 169 -7.90 14.22 3.61
CA ILE A 169 -8.58 14.66 2.37
C ILE A 169 -9.72 13.70 2.06
N ALA A 170 -9.44 12.40 2.00
CA ALA A 170 -10.42 11.39 1.63
C ALA A 170 -11.57 11.26 2.64
N ASN A 171 -11.28 11.37 3.93
CA ASN A 171 -12.32 11.28 4.97
C ASN A 171 -13.21 12.51 5.02
N ASN A 172 -12.75 13.67 4.54
CA ASN A 172 -13.53 14.89 4.48
C ASN A 172 -14.25 15.10 3.13
N LEU A 173 -13.99 14.28 2.13
CA LEU A 173 -14.80 14.25 0.92
C LEU A 173 -16.12 13.55 1.27
N SER A 174 -17.19 14.32 1.42
CA SER A 174 -18.54 13.78 1.46
C SER A 174 -18.90 13.32 0.04
N TYR A 175 -18.62 12.08 -0.28
CA TYR A 175 -19.21 11.43 -1.44
C TYR A 175 -20.70 11.23 -1.10
N GLY A 176 -21.56 11.99 -1.72
CA GLY A 176 -23.01 11.91 -1.50
C GLY A 176 -23.50 10.47 -1.68
N GLY A 177 -23.63 9.75 -0.57
CA GLY A 177 -24.43 8.54 -0.44
C GLY A 177 -24.00 7.29 -1.21
N VAL A 178 -22.80 7.23 -1.80
CA VAL A 178 -22.36 6.05 -2.56
C VAL A 178 -21.03 5.53 -2.02
N LEU A 179 -21.10 4.84 -0.91
CA LEU A 179 -20.23 3.72 -0.50
C LEU A 179 -20.99 2.91 0.57
#